data_dc8c0880df4ead11079e8cee3e577362
#
_entry.id   dc8c0880df4ead11079e8cee3e577362
#
_cell.length_a   1.000
_cell.length_b   1.000
_cell.length_c   1.000
_cell.angle_alpha   90.00
_cell.angle_beta   90.00
_cell.angle_gamma   90.00
#
_symmetry.space_group_name_H-M   'P 1'
#
loop_
_entity.id
_entity.type
_entity.pdbx_description
1 polymer ?
#
loop_
_entity_poly.entity_id
_entity_poly.type
_entity_poly.pdbx_seq_one_letter_code
_entity_poly.pdbx_strand_id
1 'polypeptide(L)'
;DYVTNSISVPQLLKNMQKAIDYMASKGIGMIHTVSGVGFVRDLDVDLERWFGRGLNNGMQMRVFFQTMDVKKVQKRHLPRVGGCFATALDGCFGSKDAALRVPYENSDSKGVLYYSDAQVAEFCKKANRAGLQIEMHAIGDAAFDQATRALKAALDDYPREDHRHAIIH
;
A
#
# COMPACT_ATOMS: atom_id res chain seq x y z
N ASP A 1 -6.62 19.81 3.85
CA ASP A 1 -6.32 20.89 2.91
C ASP A 1 -5.61 22.08 3.58
N TYR A 2 -5.99 22.49 4.82
CA TYR A 2 -5.28 23.56 5.54
C TYR A 2 -3.81 23.19 5.80
N VAL A 3 -3.53 22.01 6.31
CA VAL A 3 -2.17 21.52 6.61
C VAL A 3 -1.34 21.45 5.32
N THR A 4 -1.91 20.91 4.26
CA THR A 4 -1.22 20.76 2.97
C THR A 4 -0.88 22.11 2.33
N ASN A 5 -1.75 23.11 2.49
CA ASN A 5 -1.56 24.45 1.95
C ASN A 5 -0.64 25.34 2.80
N SER A 6 -0.40 24.99 4.06
CA SER A 6 0.42 25.79 5.00
C SER A 6 1.90 25.41 5.00
N ILE A 7 2.28 24.31 4.37
CA ILE A 7 3.67 23.82 4.34
C ILE A 7 4.30 24.13 2.98
N SER A 8 5.38 24.88 2.97
CA SER A 8 6.16 25.09 1.74
C SER A 8 6.94 23.82 1.35
N VAL A 9 7.17 23.61 0.05
CA VAL A 9 7.95 22.47 -0.44
C VAL A 9 9.33 22.35 0.22
N PRO A 10 10.13 23.43 0.38
CA PRO A 10 11.41 23.34 1.09
C PRO A 10 11.26 22.86 2.54
N GLN A 11 10.23 23.34 3.25
CA GLN A 11 9.97 22.90 4.62
C GLN A 11 9.55 21.43 4.68
N LEU A 12 8.74 20.98 3.72
CA LEU A 12 8.33 19.58 3.61
C LEU A 12 9.57 18.69 3.41
N LEU A 13 10.45 18.99 2.46
CA LEU A 13 11.67 18.23 2.20
C LEU A 13 12.60 18.19 3.43
N LYS A 14 12.76 19.33 4.12
CA LYS A 14 13.53 19.39 5.36
C LYS A 14 12.93 18.49 6.46
N ASN A 15 11.61 18.47 6.59
CA ASN A 15 10.93 17.62 7.57
C ASN A 15 11.02 16.13 7.21
N MET A 16 10.91 15.79 5.93
CA MET A 16 11.12 14.43 5.44
C MET A 16 12.54 13.94 5.78
N GLN A 17 13.57 14.75 5.50
CA GLN A 17 14.95 14.37 5.83
C GLN A 17 15.10 14.13 7.34
N LYS A 18 14.60 15.03 8.19
CA LYS A 18 14.65 14.86 9.64
C LYS A 18 13.96 13.58 10.12
N ALA A 19 12.78 13.27 9.55
CA ALA A 19 12.04 12.07 9.91
C ALA A 19 12.82 10.80 9.53
N ILE A 20 13.43 10.77 8.35
CA ILE A 20 14.22 9.63 7.88
C ILE A 20 15.51 9.48 8.69
N ASP A 21 16.22 10.58 9.00
CA ASP A 21 17.42 10.53 9.85
C ASP A 21 17.07 10.05 11.26
N TYR A 22 15.92 10.48 11.80
CA TYR A 22 15.43 9.98 13.08
C TYR A 22 15.14 8.49 13.05
N MET A 23 14.47 7.98 12.02
CA MET A 23 14.21 6.54 11.86
C MET A 23 15.52 5.75 11.73
N ALA A 24 16.46 6.24 10.92
CA ALA A 24 17.78 5.63 10.79
C ALA A 24 18.53 5.57 12.13
N SER A 25 18.45 6.63 12.95
CA SER A 25 19.05 6.65 14.28
C SER A 25 18.47 5.63 15.26
N LYS A 26 17.27 5.09 14.96
CA LYS A 26 16.62 4.02 15.72
C LYS A 26 16.90 2.61 15.16
N GLY A 27 17.83 2.50 14.21
CA GLY A 27 18.20 1.23 13.59
C GLY A 27 17.27 0.76 12.48
N ILE A 28 16.35 1.61 11.98
CA ILE A 28 15.48 1.28 10.84
C ILE A 28 16.30 1.44 9.56
N GLY A 29 16.54 0.34 8.85
CA GLY A 29 17.33 0.33 7.62
C GLY A 29 16.49 0.43 6.34
N MET A 30 15.18 0.12 6.42
CA MET A 30 14.27 0.18 5.27
C MET A 30 12.88 0.59 5.71
N ILE A 31 12.22 1.40 4.88
CA ILE A 31 10.81 1.74 5.02
C ILE A 31 10.05 1.42 3.73
N HIS A 32 8.85 0.87 3.86
CA HIS A 32 7.86 0.81 2.80
C HIS A 32 6.90 1.99 2.98
N THR A 33 6.89 2.91 2.02
CA THR A 33 5.96 4.04 2.05
C THR A 33 4.73 3.71 1.21
N VAL A 34 3.58 4.12 1.70
CA VAL A 34 2.28 3.92 1.04
C VAL A 34 1.70 5.30 0.71
N SER A 35 1.86 5.74 -0.52
CA SER A 35 1.63 7.10 -1.00
C SER A 35 0.55 7.17 -2.06
N GLY A 36 0.04 8.38 -2.36
CA GLY A 36 -0.98 8.60 -3.39
C GLY A 36 -2.37 8.87 -2.84
N VAL A 37 -2.47 9.24 -1.56
CA VAL A 37 -3.76 9.56 -0.91
C VAL A 37 -3.79 10.93 -0.23
N GLY A 38 -2.68 11.65 -0.20
CA GLY A 38 -2.55 12.87 0.59
C GLY A 38 -2.47 14.16 -0.22
N PHE A 39 -2.02 14.12 -1.46
CA PHE A 39 -1.72 15.30 -2.25
C PHE A 39 -2.42 15.31 -3.61
N VAL A 40 -2.70 16.54 -4.08
CA VAL A 40 -3.27 16.75 -5.41
C VAL A 40 -2.33 16.15 -6.48
N ARG A 41 -2.91 15.44 -7.44
CA ARG A 41 -2.20 14.77 -8.55
C ARG A 41 -1.14 13.76 -8.12
N ASP A 42 -1.32 13.14 -6.94
CA ASP A 42 -0.41 12.13 -6.39
C ASP A 42 1.05 12.67 -6.24
N LEU A 43 1.20 13.95 -5.89
CA LEU A 43 2.51 14.62 -5.76
C LEU A 43 3.37 13.98 -4.67
N ASP A 44 2.78 13.46 -3.62
CA ASP A 44 3.45 12.71 -2.54
C ASP A 44 4.23 11.51 -3.11
N VAL A 45 3.64 10.76 -4.04
CA VAL A 45 4.30 9.63 -4.71
C VAL A 45 5.57 10.08 -5.44
N ASP A 46 5.46 11.17 -6.20
CA ASP A 46 6.58 11.69 -7.00
C ASP A 46 7.68 12.28 -6.10
N LEU A 47 7.31 12.97 -5.01
CA LEU A 47 8.25 13.49 -4.01
C LEU A 47 9.00 12.37 -3.29
N GLU A 48 8.30 11.34 -2.80
CA GLU A 48 8.93 10.21 -2.11
C GLU A 48 9.83 9.39 -3.04
N ARG A 49 9.40 9.18 -4.28
CA ARG A 49 10.23 8.53 -5.30
C ARG A 49 11.52 9.28 -5.58
N TRP A 50 11.44 10.61 -5.70
CA TRP A 50 12.59 11.47 -5.94
C TRP A 50 13.48 11.52 -4.70
N PHE A 51 12.89 11.73 -3.53
CA PHE A 51 13.59 11.83 -2.26
C PHE A 51 14.33 10.53 -1.91
N GLY A 52 13.67 9.38 -2.09
CA GLY A 52 14.25 8.06 -1.81
C GLY A 52 15.50 7.73 -2.63
N ARG A 53 15.70 8.40 -3.77
CA ARG A 53 16.92 8.26 -4.59
C ARG A 53 18.10 9.05 -4.06
N GLY A 54 17.85 10.09 -3.27
CA GLY A 54 18.86 10.98 -2.68
C GLY A 54 19.32 10.58 -1.29
N LEU A 55 18.80 9.49 -0.72
CA LEU A 55 19.18 9.07 0.63
C LEU A 55 20.63 8.59 0.68
N ASN A 56 21.40 9.14 1.63
CA ASN A 56 22.82 8.85 1.82
C ASN A 56 23.16 8.33 3.23
N ASN A 57 22.15 8.11 4.07
CA ASN A 57 22.28 7.65 5.45
C ASN A 57 22.14 6.12 5.61
N GLY A 58 22.22 5.36 4.51
CA GLY A 58 22.08 3.90 4.50
C GLY A 58 20.64 3.40 4.52
N MET A 59 19.65 4.26 4.71
CA MET A 59 18.23 3.87 4.63
C MET A 59 17.79 3.58 3.20
N GLN A 60 16.89 2.62 3.07
CA GLN A 60 16.23 2.30 1.81
C GLN A 60 14.75 2.67 1.90
N MET A 61 14.24 3.33 0.85
CA MET A 61 12.82 3.64 0.71
C MET A 61 12.22 2.83 -0.42
N ARG A 62 11.13 2.13 -0.14
CA ARG A 62 10.35 1.34 -1.11
C ARG A 62 8.99 1.99 -1.25
N VAL A 63 8.79 2.72 -2.34
CA VAL A 63 7.54 3.45 -2.59
C VAL A 63 6.50 2.51 -3.19
N PHE A 64 5.35 2.40 -2.54
CA PHE A 64 4.14 1.76 -3.03
C PHE A 64 3.11 2.82 -3.36
N PHE A 65 2.61 2.79 -4.58
CA PHE A 65 1.56 3.70 -4.98
C PHE A 65 0.19 3.11 -4.65
N GLN A 66 -0.52 3.75 -3.73
CA GLN A 66 -1.85 3.34 -3.29
C GLN A 66 -2.90 3.66 -4.34
N THR A 67 -3.09 2.77 -5.27
CA THR A 67 -4.10 2.86 -6.32
C THR A 67 -4.42 1.47 -6.87
N MET A 68 -5.63 1.28 -7.36
CA MET A 68 -5.99 0.10 -8.18
C MET A 68 -5.76 0.37 -9.69
N ASP A 69 -5.41 1.58 -10.07
CA ASP A 69 -5.10 1.93 -11.46
C ASP A 69 -3.63 1.58 -11.79
N VAL A 70 -3.42 0.39 -12.30
CA VAL A 70 -2.11 -0.13 -12.73
C VAL A 70 -1.42 0.78 -13.75
N LYS A 71 -2.19 1.45 -14.63
CA LYS A 71 -1.63 2.36 -15.64
C LYS A 71 -0.98 3.60 -15.02
N LYS A 72 -1.54 4.11 -13.92
CA LYS A 72 -0.93 5.22 -13.17
C LYS A 72 0.44 4.85 -12.61
N VAL A 73 0.59 3.60 -12.13
CA VAL A 73 1.85 3.07 -11.59
C VAL A 73 2.89 2.90 -12.69
N GLN A 74 2.50 2.27 -13.80
CA GLN A 74 3.36 2.08 -14.96
C GLN A 74 3.85 3.41 -15.56
N LYS A 75 2.97 4.41 -15.67
CA LYS A 75 3.30 5.76 -16.16
C LYS A 75 4.39 6.44 -15.33
N ARG A 76 4.48 6.11 -14.04
CA ARG A 76 5.54 6.62 -13.14
C ARG A 76 6.76 5.71 -13.07
N HIS A 77 6.79 4.62 -13.83
CA HIS A 77 7.86 3.62 -13.78
C HIS A 77 8.13 3.11 -12.35
N LEU A 78 7.08 2.96 -11.56
CA LEU A 78 7.16 2.38 -10.22
C LEU A 78 7.02 0.86 -10.32
N PRO A 79 7.82 0.10 -9.55
CA PRO A 79 7.73 -1.37 -9.55
C PRO A 79 6.71 -1.92 -8.56
N ARG A 80 5.98 -1.06 -7.81
CA ARG A 80 5.14 -1.45 -6.69
C ARG A 80 3.81 -0.73 -6.67
N VAL A 81 2.77 -1.45 -6.26
CA VAL A 81 1.39 -0.95 -6.19
C VAL A 81 0.72 -1.48 -4.93
N GLY A 82 -0.09 -0.65 -4.30
CA GLY A 82 -0.88 -1.04 -3.16
C GLY A 82 -0.60 -0.25 -1.89
N GLY A 83 -1.14 -0.70 -0.79
CA GLY A 83 -1.00 -0.04 0.51
C GLY A 83 -2.21 -0.24 1.41
N CYS A 84 -2.43 0.72 2.32
CA CYS A 84 -3.41 0.58 3.42
C CYS A 84 -4.76 1.26 3.16
N PHE A 85 -4.95 1.99 2.04
CA PHE A 85 -6.23 2.67 1.75
C PHE A 85 -6.84 2.20 0.44
N ALA A 86 -6.29 2.59 -0.71
CA ALA A 86 -6.88 2.24 -2.01
C ALA A 86 -6.87 0.74 -2.31
N THR A 87 -6.05 -0.03 -1.62
CA THR A 87 -6.01 -1.50 -1.67
C THR A 87 -6.24 -2.12 -0.29
N ALA A 88 -6.94 -1.41 0.60
CA ALA A 88 -7.45 -2.02 1.82
C ALA A 88 -8.64 -2.91 1.47
N LEU A 89 -8.57 -4.17 1.86
CA LEU A 89 -9.67 -5.12 1.63
C LEU A 89 -10.73 -5.04 2.74
N ASP A 90 -10.32 -4.60 3.93
CA ASP A 90 -11.19 -4.41 5.08
C ASP A 90 -10.69 -3.26 5.97
N GLY A 91 -11.35 -3.05 7.10
CA GLY A 91 -10.98 -2.07 8.11
C GLY A 91 -10.16 -2.64 9.26
N CYS A 92 -10.44 -2.22 10.49
CA CYS A 92 -9.68 -2.63 11.66
C CYS A 92 -10.56 -3.19 12.79
N PHE A 93 -9.93 -3.87 13.76
CA PHE A 93 -10.66 -4.46 14.90
C PHE A 93 -11.29 -3.39 15.79
N GLY A 94 -10.63 -2.25 15.99
CA GLY A 94 -11.13 -1.20 16.86
C GLY A 94 -12.44 -0.59 16.41
N SER A 95 -12.69 -0.49 15.12
CA SER A 95 -13.95 -0.04 14.51
C SER A 95 -14.95 -1.17 14.23
N LYS A 96 -14.56 -2.44 14.46
CA LYS A 96 -15.32 -3.65 14.14
C LYS A 96 -15.67 -3.79 12.65
N ASP A 97 -14.81 -3.29 11.77
CA ASP A 97 -14.93 -3.40 10.32
C ASP A 97 -13.84 -4.27 9.66
N ALA A 98 -12.90 -4.82 10.43
CA ALA A 98 -12.09 -5.93 9.96
C ALA A 98 -12.99 -7.13 9.59
N ALA A 99 -12.82 -7.68 8.39
CA ALA A 99 -13.70 -8.72 7.88
C ALA A 99 -13.35 -10.11 8.44
N LEU A 100 -14.28 -10.70 9.18
CA LEU A 100 -14.12 -11.97 9.88
C LEU A 100 -14.97 -13.09 9.27
N ARG A 101 -14.49 -14.34 9.39
CA ARG A 101 -15.27 -15.54 9.05
C ARG A 101 -16.43 -15.76 9.98
N VAL A 102 -16.29 -15.35 11.24
CA VAL A 102 -17.32 -15.47 12.29
C VAL A 102 -17.69 -14.07 12.79
N PRO A 103 -18.90 -13.89 13.36
CA PRO A 103 -19.31 -12.60 13.93
C PRO A 103 -18.39 -12.14 15.07
N TYR A 104 -18.29 -10.84 15.25
CA TYR A 104 -17.68 -10.24 16.45
C TYR A 104 -18.45 -10.65 17.70
N GLU A 105 -17.74 -10.72 18.82
CA GLU A 105 -18.35 -10.99 20.11
C GLU A 105 -19.49 -9.99 20.42
N ASN A 106 -20.63 -10.50 20.86
CA ASN A 106 -21.85 -9.71 21.14
C ASN A 106 -22.39 -8.92 19.93
N SER A 107 -22.26 -9.44 18.71
CA SER A 107 -22.71 -8.81 17.48
C SER A 107 -23.00 -9.86 16.41
N ASP A 108 -23.89 -9.53 15.48
CA ASP A 108 -24.10 -10.32 14.24
C ASP A 108 -23.19 -9.87 13.09
N SER A 109 -22.47 -8.78 13.30
CA SER A 109 -21.55 -8.23 12.27
C SER A 109 -20.30 -9.09 12.13
N LYS A 110 -19.89 -9.29 10.89
CA LYS A 110 -18.60 -9.92 10.51
C LYS A 110 -17.59 -8.91 9.98
N GLY A 111 -17.81 -7.61 10.18
CA GLY A 111 -17.02 -6.58 9.51
C GLY A 111 -17.44 -6.39 8.06
N VAL A 112 -16.56 -5.79 7.27
CA VAL A 112 -16.86 -5.39 5.88
C VAL A 112 -15.69 -5.70 4.96
N LEU A 113 -15.95 -6.40 3.85
CA LEU A 113 -15.05 -6.42 2.70
C LEU A 113 -15.37 -5.23 1.80
N TYR A 114 -14.39 -4.37 1.53
CA TYR A 114 -14.57 -3.16 0.71
C TYR A 114 -14.69 -3.44 -0.77
N TYR A 115 -14.21 -4.59 -1.22
CA TYR A 115 -14.23 -5.01 -2.62
C TYR A 115 -14.77 -6.43 -2.76
N SER A 116 -15.41 -6.70 -3.89
CA SER A 116 -15.77 -8.07 -4.27
C SER A 116 -14.53 -8.89 -4.66
N ASP A 117 -14.61 -10.21 -4.54
CA ASP A 117 -13.55 -11.14 -4.96
C ASP A 117 -13.14 -10.91 -6.43
N ALA A 118 -14.11 -10.62 -7.29
CA ALA A 118 -13.85 -10.36 -8.71
C ALA A 118 -13.02 -9.10 -8.94
N GLN A 119 -13.32 -8.01 -8.20
CA GLN A 119 -12.55 -6.76 -8.30
C GLN A 119 -11.11 -6.94 -7.84
N VAL A 120 -10.90 -7.63 -6.72
CA VAL A 120 -9.55 -7.87 -6.18
C VAL A 120 -8.76 -8.81 -7.11
N ALA A 121 -9.38 -9.88 -7.59
CA ALA A 121 -8.75 -10.81 -8.52
C ALA A 121 -8.36 -10.13 -9.85
N GLU A 122 -9.22 -9.28 -10.40
CA GLU A 122 -8.92 -8.53 -11.62
C GLU A 122 -7.75 -7.56 -11.42
N PHE A 123 -7.75 -6.81 -10.30
CA PHE A 123 -6.64 -5.94 -9.94
C PHE A 123 -5.32 -6.72 -9.82
N CYS A 124 -5.32 -7.81 -9.05
CA CYS A 124 -4.13 -8.62 -8.84
C CYS A 124 -3.58 -9.20 -10.15
N LYS A 125 -4.44 -9.71 -11.03
CA LYS A 125 -4.03 -10.21 -12.35
C LYS A 125 -3.40 -9.12 -13.21
N LYS A 126 -4.03 -7.95 -13.30
CA LYS A 126 -3.49 -6.80 -14.05
C LYS A 126 -2.14 -6.34 -13.51
N ALA A 127 -2.02 -6.20 -12.20
CA ALA A 127 -0.79 -5.75 -11.55
C ALA A 127 0.34 -6.79 -11.69
N ASN A 128 0.04 -8.08 -11.51
CA ASN A 128 1.01 -9.16 -11.65
C ASN A 128 1.53 -9.27 -13.10
N ARG A 129 0.64 -9.22 -14.11
CA ARG A 129 1.02 -9.21 -15.54
C ARG A 129 1.86 -7.97 -15.92
N ALA A 130 1.65 -6.85 -15.24
CA ALA A 130 2.43 -5.63 -15.40
C ALA A 130 3.81 -5.68 -14.70
N GLY A 131 4.16 -6.80 -14.06
CA GLY A 131 5.43 -6.96 -13.36
C GLY A 131 5.51 -6.27 -12.00
N LEU A 132 4.37 -5.76 -11.47
CA LEU A 132 4.36 -5.02 -10.21
C LEU A 132 4.36 -5.96 -8.99
N GLN A 133 5.05 -5.56 -7.93
CA GLN A 133 4.85 -6.08 -6.60
C GLN A 133 3.56 -5.49 -6.03
N ILE A 134 2.72 -6.33 -5.43
CA ILE A 134 1.42 -5.95 -4.87
C ILE A 134 1.50 -5.98 -3.35
N GLU A 135 0.98 -4.96 -2.68
CA GLU A 135 0.67 -4.97 -1.25
C GLU A 135 -0.79 -4.63 -1.03
N MET A 136 -1.46 -5.39 -0.16
CA MET A 136 -2.86 -5.16 0.21
C MET A 136 -3.01 -5.25 1.72
N HIS A 137 -3.72 -4.30 2.30
CA HIS A 137 -4.11 -4.35 3.70
C HIS A 137 -5.22 -5.39 3.88
N ALA A 138 -5.05 -6.30 4.83
CA ALA A 138 -6.06 -7.26 5.26
C ALA A 138 -5.83 -7.64 6.73
N ILE A 139 -6.71 -7.18 7.61
CA ILE A 139 -6.64 -7.42 9.06
C ILE A 139 -7.48 -8.63 9.47
N GLY A 140 -8.71 -8.72 8.99
CA GLY A 140 -9.60 -9.84 9.27
C GLY A 140 -9.21 -11.11 8.51
N ASP A 141 -9.50 -12.26 9.08
CA ASP A 141 -9.21 -13.56 8.48
C ASP A 141 -9.97 -13.81 7.17
N ALA A 142 -11.18 -13.25 7.02
CA ALA A 142 -11.91 -13.28 5.75
C ALA A 142 -11.27 -12.39 4.68
N ALA A 143 -10.73 -11.22 5.05
CA ALA A 143 -9.99 -10.36 4.14
C ALA A 143 -8.65 -10.99 3.73
N PHE A 144 -7.97 -11.63 4.67
CA PHE A 144 -6.75 -12.39 4.39
C PHE A 144 -7.01 -13.52 3.37
N ASP A 145 -8.13 -14.26 3.53
CA ASP A 145 -8.54 -15.27 2.55
C ASP A 145 -8.81 -14.67 1.16
N GLN A 146 -9.47 -13.51 1.11
CA GLN A 146 -9.72 -12.81 -0.16
C GLN A 146 -8.39 -12.42 -0.84
N ALA A 147 -7.46 -11.83 -0.07
CA ALA A 147 -6.15 -11.44 -0.57
C ALA A 147 -5.37 -12.64 -1.11
N THR A 148 -5.30 -13.72 -0.35
CA THR A 148 -4.55 -14.94 -0.74
C THR A 148 -5.13 -15.62 -1.95
N ARG A 149 -6.47 -15.72 -2.06
CA ARG A 149 -7.14 -16.25 -3.26
C ARG A 149 -6.86 -15.41 -4.50
N ALA A 150 -6.90 -14.08 -4.36
CA ALA A 150 -6.67 -13.17 -5.48
C ALA A 150 -5.21 -13.21 -5.96
N LEU A 151 -4.25 -13.23 -5.03
CA LEU A 151 -2.82 -13.35 -5.37
C LEU A 151 -2.51 -14.71 -6.00
N LYS A 152 -3.06 -15.78 -5.45
CA LYS A 152 -2.92 -17.13 -6.06
C LYS A 152 -3.47 -17.15 -7.47
N ALA A 153 -4.68 -16.65 -7.71
CA ALA A 153 -5.29 -16.58 -9.03
C ALA A 153 -4.48 -15.73 -10.02
N ALA A 154 -3.79 -14.69 -9.54
CA ALA A 154 -2.91 -13.88 -10.37
C ALA A 154 -1.63 -14.62 -10.77
N LEU A 155 -1.04 -15.40 -9.86
CA LEU A 155 0.15 -16.22 -10.11
C LEU A 155 -0.15 -17.46 -10.96
N ASP A 156 -1.33 -18.08 -10.78
CA ASP A 156 -1.80 -19.17 -11.65
C ASP A 156 -2.03 -18.67 -13.10
N ASP A 157 -2.52 -17.43 -13.26
CA ASP A 157 -2.76 -16.78 -14.54
C ASP A 157 -1.45 -16.34 -15.25
N TYR A 158 -0.49 -15.85 -14.50
CA TYR A 158 0.82 -15.43 -14.99
C TYR A 158 1.90 -15.69 -13.93
N PRO A 159 2.59 -16.85 -14.01
CA PRO A 159 3.59 -17.26 -13.02
C PRO A 159 4.79 -16.29 -12.97
N ARG A 160 5.21 -15.93 -11.74
CA ARG A 160 6.40 -15.14 -11.48
C ARG A 160 7.10 -15.67 -10.23
N GLU A 161 8.38 -16.04 -10.35
CA GLU A 161 9.16 -16.58 -9.23
C GLU A 161 9.49 -15.51 -8.18
N ASP A 162 9.95 -14.33 -8.58
CA ASP A 162 10.34 -13.23 -7.68
C ASP A 162 9.27 -12.12 -7.63
N HIS A 163 8.02 -12.49 -7.35
CA HIS A 163 6.90 -11.55 -7.33
C HIS A 163 6.87 -10.64 -6.10
N ARG A 164 7.30 -11.11 -4.94
CA ARG A 164 7.37 -10.41 -3.64
C ARG A 164 6.04 -9.78 -3.20
N HIS A 165 4.90 -10.34 -3.64
CA HIS A 165 3.60 -9.87 -3.17
C HIS A 165 3.49 -10.03 -1.66
N ALA A 166 2.83 -9.09 -0.99
CA ALA A 166 2.70 -9.07 0.46
C ALA A 166 1.29 -8.67 0.89
N ILE A 167 0.94 -9.08 2.09
CA ILE A 167 -0.26 -8.66 2.81
C ILE A 167 0.22 -7.87 4.02
N ILE A 168 -0.35 -6.69 4.23
CA ILE A 168 -0.03 -5.80 5.35
C ILE A 168 -0.95 -6.16 6.51
N HIS A 169 -0.39 -6.29 7.72
CA HIS A 169 -0.95 -6.69 9.03
C HIS A 169 -1.09 -8.20 9.25
#